data_53aa00eca895f87b5ad18f4d98ce7186
#
_entry.id   53aa00eca895f87b5ad18f4d98ce7186
#
_cell.length_a   1.000
_cell.length_b   1.000
_cell.length_c   1.000
_cell.angle_alpha   90.00
_cell.angle_beta   90.00
_cell.angle_gamma   90.00
#
_symmetry.space_group_name_H-M   'P 1'
#
loop_
_entity.id
_entity.type
_entity.pdbx_description
1 polymer ?
#
loop_
_entity_poly.entity_id
_entity_poly.type
_entity_poly.pdbx_seq_one_letter_code
_entity_poly.pdbx_strand_id
1 'polypeptide(L)'
;MTPTNRKKLVVAHSVLPDAPRHEVETNRALARWLAQILGLKYGGSYDPQLHDGRDLYLLPTQTLVGAEAARQLGVKGPEDLWGGYVDHDFICTKAISHGLLNHHAHAPPGWAPLFSQRVRSVVLDGLSVFSLKDARPAAEHLLYTGPIRLKPIHACAGRGQEVIQSLDEFDEILARPEADATFTEGVVLEQDLDQVITHSVGQSFIGDKVLSYCGDQYLTKDAEGEEVYGGSNLLVVQGSYDDLLKLDLADDVRVAIKQAQVFDSAADEAYPRFYASRRNYDIAQGIDSDGKQRSGVLEQSWRMGGASSAEVAALQSFVNDPGMRAIRVSSVETYIDQPLPTDAIEVYRGPAQSSDFLLKYVTVQSYDG
;
A
#
# COMPACT_ATOMS: atom_id res chain seq x y z
N MET A 1 -30.36 -16.55 9.18
CA MET A 1 -31.05 -15.39 8.55
C MET A 1 -30.23 -15.02 7.34
N THR A 2 -30.75 -15.23 6.15
CA THR A 2 -30.12 -14.81 4.89
C THR A 2 -30.02 -13.28 4.89
N PRO A 3 -28.83 -12.70 4.64
CA PRO A 3 -28.73 -11.24 4.54
C PRO A 3 -29.58 -10.80 3.36
N THR A 4 -30.48 -9.85 3.61
CA THR A 4 -31.23 -9.16 2.58
C THR A 4 -30.25 -8.54 1.61
N ASN A 5 -30.21 -9.08 0.40
CA ASN A 5 -29.37 -8.63 -0.73
C ASN A 5 -29.91 -7.26 -1.22
N ARG A 6 -29.74 -6.21 -0.42
CA ARG A 6 -29.87 -4.84 -0.90
C ARG A 6 -28.71 -4.61 -1.85
N LYS A 7 -29.02 -4.36 -3.12
CA LYS A 7 -28.00 -4.06 -4.14
C LYS A 7 -27.27 -2.78 -3.75
N LYS A 8 -26.04 -2.90 -3.25
CA LYS A 8 -25.17 -1.77 -2.96
C LYS A 8 -24.90 -0.96 -4.24
N LEU A 9 -24.64 0.33 -4.05
CA LEU A 9 -24.06 1.17 -5.11
C LEU A 9 -22.53 1.15 -4.95
N VAL A 10 -21.81 0.89 -6.01
CA VAL A 10 -20.34 1.05 -6.03
C VAL A 10 -20.02 2.51 -6.29
N VAL A 11 -19.29 3.13 -5.39
CA VAL A 11 -19.03 4.57 -5.38
C VAL A 11 -17.54 4.84 -5.24
N ALA A 12 -16.98 5.65 -6.15
CA ALA A 12 -15.62 6.15 -6.06
C ALA A 12 -15.55 7.26 -5.00
N HIS A 13 -14.60 7.20 -4.07
CA HIS A 13 -14.45 8.20 -3.02
C HIS A 13 -13.02 8.77 -2.98
N SER A 14 -12.86 10.01 -3.46
CA SER A 14 -11.62 10.76 -3.27
C SER A 14 -11.60 11.32 -1.84
N VAL A 15 -10.70 10.79 -1.01
CA VAL A 15 -10.60 11.21 0.40
C VAL A 15 -9.96 12.60 0.51
N LEU A 16 -8.96 12.90 -0.34
CA LEU A 16 -8.27 14.18 -0.35
C LEU A 16 -8.95 15.13 -1.33
N PRO A 17 -9.29 16.39 -0.91
CA PRO A 17 -9.93 17.36 -1.79
C PRO A 17 -9.09 17.72 -3.03
N ASP A 18 -7.76 17.81 -2.85
CA ASP A 18 -6.81 18.19 -3.89
C ASP A 18 -6.06 16.99 -4.49
N ALA A 19 -6.69 15.81 -4.48
CA ALA A 19 -6.10 14.61 -5.09
C ALA A 19 -5.80 14.86 -6.59
N PRO A 20 -4.67 14.36 -7.11
CA PRO A 20 -4.34 14.49 -8.52
C PRO A 20 -5.45 13.94 -9.42
N ARG A 21 -5.71 14.66 -10.53
CA ARG A 21 -6.80 14.27 -11.45
C ARG A 21 -6.69 12.83 -11.92
N HIS A 22 -5.49 12.37 -12.25
CA HIS A 22 -5.28 11.00 -12.71
C HIS A 22 -5.64 9.95 -11.64
N GLU A 23 -5.44 10.24 -10.34
CA GLU A 23 -5.84 9.33 -9.26
C GLU A 23 -7.37 9.27 -9.14
N VAL A 24 -8.04 10.42 -9.19
CA VAL A 24 -9.51 10.51 -9.15
C VAL A 24 -10.14 9.77 -10.31
N GLU A 25 -9.63 9.97 -11.53
CA GLU A 25 -10.18 9.30 -12.74
C GLU A 25 -9.87 7.80 -12.75
N THR A 26 -8.66 7.38 -12.31
CA THR A 26 -8.33 5.96 -12.09
C THR A 26 -9.30 5.33 -11.09
N ASN A 27 -9.54 5.99 -9.96
CA ASN A 27 -10.49 5.52 -8.94
C ASN A 27 -11.90 5.33 -9.52
N ARG A 28 -12.38 6.30 -10.32
CA ARG A 28 -13.68 6.22 -11.01
C ARG A 28 -13.73 5.06 -12.02
N ALA A 29 -12.66 4.87 -12.78
CA ALA A 29 -12.56 3.78 -13.74
C ALA A 29 -12.63 2.41 -13.05
N LEU A 30 -11.85 2.22 -11.98
CA LEU A 30 -11.86 0.98 -11.20
C LEU A 30 -13.19 0.74 -10.48
N ALA A 31 -13.82 1.78 -9.93
CA ALA A 31 -15.15 1.64 -9.31
C ALA A 31 -16.21 1.22 -10.32
N ARG A 32 -16.19 1.78 -11.54
CA ARG A 32 -17.08 1.37 -12.62
C ARG A 32 -16.83 -0.07 -13.04
N TRP A 33 -15.56 -0.45 -13.16
CA TRP A 33 -15.15 -1.81 -13.54
C TRP A 33 -15.57 -2.84 -12.49
N LEU A 34 -15.31 -2.57 -11.21
CA LEU A 34 -15.78 -3.42 -10.11
C LEU A 34 -17.31 -3.54 -10.05
N ALA A 35 -18.04 -2.45 -10.30
CA ALA A 35 -19.48 -2.49 -10.35
C ALA A 35 -19.99 -3.48 -11.42
N GLN A 36 -19.37 -3.48 -12.60
CA GLN A 36 -19.69 -4.42 -13.69
C GLN A 36 -19.40 -5.87 -13.28
N ILE A 37 -18.21 -6.15 -12.73
CA ILE A 37 -17.81 -7.48 -12.29
C ILE A 37 -18.75 -8.03 -11.21
N LEU A 38 -19.14 -7.18 -10.24
CA LEU A 38 -20.01 -7.56 -9.14
C LEU A 38 -21.51 -7.58 -9.49
N GLY A 39 -21.90 -7.18 -10.71
CA GLY A 39 -23.30 -7.03 -11.11
C GLY A 39 -24.05 -5.97 -10.30
N LEU A 40 -23.33 -4.97 -9.79
CA LEU A 40 -23.83 -3.84 -9.02
C LEU A 40 -23.96 -2.60 -9.90
N LYS A 41 -24.71 -1.61 -9.41
CA LYS A 41 -24.82 -0.31 -10.10
C LYS A 41 -23.67 0.60 -9.69
N TYR A 42 -23.01 1.22 -10.67
CA TYR A 42 -22.08 2.31 -10.42
C TYR A 42 -22.84 3.59 -10.03
N GLY A 43 -22.53 4.15 -8.87
CA GLY A 43 -23.18 5.34 -8.30
C GLY A 43 -22.47 6.67 -8.61
N GLY A 44 -21.31 6.63 -9.28
CA GLY A 44 -20.51 7.84 -9.54
C GLY A 44 -19.47 8.10 -8.45
N SER A 45 -19.03 9.35 -8.34
CA SER A 45 -18.23 9.82 -7.21
C SER A 45 -19.11 10.06 -5.99
N TYR A 46 -18.56 9.83 -4.80
CA TYR A 46 -19.28 10.07 -3.56
C TYR A 46 -19.75 11.54 -3.46
N ASP A 47 -21.02 11.70 -3.17
CA ASP A 47 -21.69 12.96 -2.91
C ASP A 47 -22.68 12.73 -1.75
N PRO A 48 -22.49 13.38 -0.60
CA PRO A 48 -23.36 13.19 0.56
C PRO A 48 -24.84 13.51 0.27
N GLN A 49 -25.13 14.43 -0.65
CA GLN A 49 -26.53 14.77 -1.00
C GLN A 49 -27.21 13.65 -1.81
N LEU A 50 -26.47 12.88 -2.58
CA LEU A 50 -26.99 11.80 -3.41
C LEU A 50 -26.96 10.43 -2.76
N HIS A 51 -26.04 10.24 -1.80
CA HIS A 51 -25.72 8.93 -1.26
C HIS A 51 -26.10 8.73 0.21
N ASP A 52 -26.60 9.78 0.90
CA ASP A 52 -27.03 9.66 2.29
C ASP A 52 -28.11 8.56 2.47
N GLY A 53 -27.93 7.74 3.50
CA GLY A 53 -28.82 6.63 3.84
C GLY A 53 -28.85 5.47 2.83
N ARG A 54 -27.95 5.44 1.85
CA ARG A 54 -27.83 4.33 0.88
C ARG A 54 -26.86 3.27 1.32
N ASP A 55 -27.07 2.03 0.90
CA ASP A 55 -26.08 0.97 1.06
C ASP A 55 -24.99 1.15 -0.02
N LEU A 56 -23.77 1.46 0.40
CA LEU A 56 -22.64 1.73 -0.48
C LEU A 56 -21.59 0.62 -0.39
N TYR A 57 -20.90 0.41 -1.52
CA TYR A 57 -19.61 -0.25 -1.60
C TYR A 57 -18.61 0.81 -2.08
N LEU A 58 -17.77 1.27 -1.17
CA LEU A 58 -16.88 2.40 -1.41
C LEU A 58 -15.51 1.98 -1.91
N LEU A 59 -14.96 2.73 -2.85
CA LEU A 59 -13.58 2.65 -3.26
C LEU A 59 -12.87 3.95 -2.82
N PRO A 60 -12.32 4.01 -1.60
CA PRO A 60 -11.60 5.18 -1.15
C PRO A 60 -10.19 5.24 -1.75
N THR A 61 -9.72 6.44 -2.11
CA THR A 61 -8.34 6.65 -2.58
C THR A 61 -7.31 6.57 -1.45
N GLN A 62 -7.74 6.70 -0.20
CA GLN A 62 -6.91 6.57 1.00
C GLN A 62 -7.58 5.63 2.00
N THR A 63 -6.80 5.09 2.94
CA THR A 63 -7.35 4.38 4.10
C THR A 63 -8.26 5.32 4.89
N LEU A 64 -9.44 4.85 5.29
CA LEU A 64 -10.35 5.65 6.11
C LEU A 64 -9.81 5.75 7.53
N VAL A 65 -9.77 6.96 8.07
CA VAL A 65 -9.24 7.25 9.40
C VAL A 65 -10.34 7.78 10.30
N GLY A 66 -10.52 7.12 11.46
CA GLY A 66 -11.42 7.56 12.52
C GLY A 66 -12.87 7.15 12.35
N ALA A 67 -13.50 6.82 13.48
CA ALA A 67 -14.86 6.28 13.51
C ALA A 67 -15.93 7.24 12.96
N GLU A 68 -15.70 8.55 13.06
CA GLU A 68 -16.63 9.56 12.55
C GLU A 68 -16.69 9.55 11.03
N ALA A 69 -15.54 9.49 10.35
CA ALA A 69 -15.48 9.40 8.88
C ALA A 69 -16.17 8.13 8.37
N ALA A 70 -15.89 6.97 8.99
CA ALA A 70 -16.53 5.71 8.62
C ALA A 70 -18.06 5.77 8.83
N ARG A 71 -18.51 6.36 9.92
CA ARG A 71 -19.95 6.53 10.24
C ARG A 71 -20.66 7.42 9.23
N GLN A 72 -20.05 8.55 8.84
CA GLN A 72 -20.62 9.48 7.85
C GLN A 72 -20.75 8.82 6.47
N LEU A 73 -19.81 7.95 6.12
CA LEU A 73 -19.82 7.18 4.87
C LEU A 73 -20.71 5.93 4.94
N GLY A 74 -21.26 5.59 6.09
CA GLY A 74 -22.06 4.39 6.31
C GLY A 74 -21.25 3.09 6.30
N VAL A 75 -19.92 3.17 6.43
CA VAL A 75 -19.01 2.01 6.46
C VAL A 75 -19.02 1.37 7.84
N LYS A 76 -19.27 0.07 7.91
CA LYS A 76 -19.38 -0.72 9.14
C LYS A 76 -18.38 -1.85 9.22
N GLY A 77 -17.84 -2.27 8.07
CA GLY A 77 -16.91 -3.38 7.99
C GLY A 77 -16.26 -3.51 6.60
N PRO A 78 -15.43 -4.53 6.42
CA PRO A 78 -14.68 -4.73 5.18
C PRO A 78 -15.58 -5.02 3.95
N GLU A 79 -16.83 -5.43 4.17
CA GLU A 79 -17.82 -5.68 3.11
C GLU A 79 -18.42 -4.39 2.52
N ASP A 80 -18.15 -3.23 3.09
CA ASP A 80 -18.69 -1.94 2.66
C ASP A 80 -17.70 -1.12 1.83
N LEU A 81 -16.43 -1.57 1.75
CA LEU A 81 -15.40 -0.85 0.99
C LEU A 81 -14.40 -1.80 0.34
N TRP A 82 -13.69 -1.31 -0.67
CA TRP A 82 -12.45 -1.90 -1.15
C TRP A 82 -11.28 -1.01 -0.74
N GLY A 83 -10.70 -1.30 0.40
CA GLY A 83 -9.71 -0.50 1.11
C GLY A 83 -9.64 -0.91 2.57
N GLY A 84 -9.19 -0.02 3.43
CA GLY A 84 -9.06 -0.24 4.86
C GLY A 84 -9.58 0.90 5.71
N TYR A 85 -9.74 0.60 6.99
CA TYR A 85 -10.09 1.51 8.05
C TYR A 85 -9.14 1.37 9.24
N VAL A 86 -8.76 2.49 9.82
CA VAL A 86 -7.96 2.58 11.04
C VAL A 86 -8.49 3.67 11.97
N ASP A 87 -8.22 3.55 13.28
CA ASP A 87 -8.65 4.55 14.25
C ASP A 87 -7.81 5.83 14.23
N HIS A 88 -6.52 5.72 13.95
CA HIS A 88 -5.56 6.82 13.97
C HIS A 88 -4.73 6.83 12.69
N ASP A 89 -4.39 8.01 12.23
CA ASP A 89 -3.71 8.25 10.95
C ASP A 89 -2.35 7.52 10.85
N PHE A 90 -1.53 7.58 11.88
CA PHE A 90 -0.21 6.92 11.87
C PHE A 90 -0.30 5.41 11.60
N ILE A 91 -1.44 4.75 11.89
CA ILE A 91 -1.60 3.29 11.72
C ILE A 91 -1.59 2.90 10.24
N CYS A 92 -2.04 3.78 9.34
CA CYS A 92 -1.98 3.51 7.91
C CYS A 92 -0.67 3.97 7.25
N THR A 93 0.36 4.28 8.03
CA THR A 93 1.67 4.70 7.57
C THR A 93 2.76 3.68 7.93
N LYS A 94 3.94 3.85 7.36
CA LYS A 94 5.12 3.03 7.67
C LYS A 94 5.57 3.10 9.14
N ALA A 95 5.08 4.06 9.92
CA ALA A 95 5.45 4.23 11.31
C ALA A 95 5.25 2.99 12.18
N ILE A 96 4.20 2.17 11.89
CA ILE A 96 3.91 1.00 12.72
C ILE A 96 4.93 -0.14 12.54
N SER A 97 5.71 -0.15 11.45
CA SER A 97 6.65 -1.23 11.14
C SER A 97 7.73 -1.41 12.22
N HIS A 98 8.07 -0.34 12.96
CA HIS A 98 9.15 -0.38 13.96
C HIS A 98 8.66 0.01 15.35
N GLY A 99 9.42 -0.38 16.36
CA GLY A 99 9.20 0.05 17.74
C GLY A 99 9.71 1.46 17.98
N LEU A 100 9.40 1.98 19.16
CA LEU A 100 10.02 3.20 19.69
C LEU A 100 11.36 2.86 20.34
N LEU A 101 12.23 3.87 20.50
CA LEU A 101 13.54 3.70 21.14
C LEU A 101 13.46 3.02 22.52
N ASN A 102 12.48 3.40 23.32
CA ASN A 102 12.20 2.80 24.62
C ASN A 102 10.77 3.17 25.08
N HIS A 103 10.36 2.68 26.25
CA HIS A 103 9.02 2.92 26.81
C HIS A 103 8.76 4.35 27.31
N HIS A 104 9.78 5.22 27.34
CA HIS A 104 9.64 6.64 27.67
C HIS A 104 9.64 7.54 26.44
N ALA A 105 9.90 6.97 25.25
CA ALA A 105 9.87 7.73 24.01
C ALA A 105 8.45 8.22 23.70
N HIS A 106 8.36 9.36 23.04
CA HIS A 106 7.09 9.94 22.65
C HIS A 106 6.36 9.01 21.69
N ALA A 107 5.07 8.78 21.97
CA ALA A 107 4.19 7.94 21.16
C ALA A 107 2.90 8.68 20.82
N PRO A 108 2.38 8.57 19.58
CA PRO A 108 1.07 9.11 19.24
C PRO A 108 -0.04 8.36 20.00
N PRO A 109 -1.20 9.01 20.25
CA PRO A 109 -2.35 8.35 20.85
C PRO A 109 -2.77 7.11 20.06
N GLY A 110 -2.99 5.98 20.73
CA GLY A 110 -3.34 4.72 20.07
C GLY A 110 -2.15 3.88 19.62
N TRP A 111 -0.92 4.27 19.95
CA TRP A 111 0.26 3.45 19.67
C TRP A 111 0.16 2.07 20.32
N ALA A 112 0.38 1.01 19.54
CA ALA A 112 0.28 -0.38 19.99
C ALA A 112 1.67 -1.06 19.99
N PRO A 113 2.40 -1.09 21.12
CA PRO A 113 3.71 -1.75 21.18
C PRO A 113 3.67 -3.24 20.82
N LEU A 114 2.53 -3.88 21.00
CA LEU A 114 2.33 -5.29 20.60
C LEU A 114 2.59 -5.50 19.12
N PHE A 115 2.18 -4.57 18.27
CA PHE A 115 2.36 -4.69 16.82
C PHE A 115 3.85 -4.79 16.47
N SER A 116 4.65 -3.80 16.84
CA SER A 116 6.09 -3.78 16.54
C SER A 116 6.84 -4.97 17.13
N GLN A 117 6.40 -5.50 18.29
CA GLN A 117 6.96 -6.72 18.87
C GLN A 117 6.66 -7.95 18.00
N ARG A 118 5.45 -8.07 17.46
CA ARG A 118 5.01 -9.17 16.59
C ARG A 118 5.73 -9.19 15.25
N VAL A 119 5.94 -8.00 14.66
CA VAL A 119 6.53 -7.89 13.33
C VAL A 119 8.05 -7.80 13.31
N ARG A 120 8.70 -7.73 14.47
CA ARG A 120 10.16 -7.54 14.60
C ARG A 120 11.01 -8.50 13.75
N SER A 121 10.58 -9.73 13.59
CA SER A 121 11.31 -10.74 12.79
C SER A 121 11.08 -10.65 11.28
N VAL A 122 10.18 -9.78 10.85
CA VAL A 122 9.74 -9.66 9.44
C VAL A 122 9.89 -8.25 8.89
N VAL A 123 10.52 -7.35 9.63
CA VAL A 123 10.89 -5.99 9.21
C VAL A 123 12.41 -5.83 9.30
N LEU A 124 12.96 -4.79 8.69
CA LEU A 124 14.36 -4.41 8.85
C LEU A 124 14.61 -3.86 10.25
N ASP A 125 15.86 -3.74 10.66
CA ASP A 125 16.20 -3.05 11.90
C ASP A 125 15.85 -1.56 11.79
N GLY A 126 15.06 -1.05 12.74
CA GLY A 126 14.59 0.32 12.66
C GLY A 126 13.85 0.79 13.90
N LEU A 127 13.61 2.09 13.96
CA LEU A 127 12.88 2.78 15.02
C LEU A 127 11.94 3.82 14.44
N SER A 128 10.75 3.92 15.03
CA SER A 128 9.81 5.01 14.75
C SER A 128 10.01 6.12 15.77
N VAL A 129 10.06 7.35 15.32
CA VAL A 129 10.40 8.52 16.13
C VAL A 129 9.33 9.60 15.92
N PHE A 130 8.78 10.14 17.02
CA PHE A 130 7.73 11.16 17.03
C PHE A 130 8.12 12.41 17.84
N SER A 131 9.41 12.62 18.08
CA SER A 131 9.90 13.84 18.73
C SER A 131 11.37 14.07 18.41
N LEU A 132 11.80 15.35 18.33
CA LEU A 132 13.20 15.71 18.21
C LEU A 132 14.06 15.16 19.37
N LYS A 133 13.48 15.11 20.57
CA LYS A 133 14.19 14.60 21.76
C LYS A 133 14.63 13.15 21.59
N ASP A 134 13.81 12.32 20.95
CA ASP A 134 14.08 10.90 20.77
C ASP A 134 14.89 10.62 19.48
N ALA A 135 14.95 11.58 18.56
CA ALA A 135 15.53 11.42 17.23
C ALA A 135 17.01 11.09 17.27
N ARG A 136 17.81 11.94 17.92
CA ARG A 136 19.27 11.74 17.96
C ARG A 136 19.69 10.45 18.66
N PRO A 137 19.15 10.08 19.86
CA PRO A 137 19.45 8.79 20.47
C PRO A 137 19.02 7.58 19.64
N ALA A 138 17.92 7.69 18.86
CA ALA A 138 17.49 6.62 17.96
C ALA A 138 18.48 6.45 16.80
N ALA A 139 18.92 7.55 16.18
CA ALA A 139 19.91 7.51 15.11
C ALA A 139 21.26 6.95 15.63
N GLU A 140 21.73 7.38 16.79
CA GLU A 140 22.95 6.88 17.43
C GLU A 140 22.90 5.36 17.66
N HIS A 141 21.75 4.86 18.10
CA HIS A 141 21.54 3.43 18.30
C HIS A 141 21.64 2.63 16.98
N LEU A 142 21.03 3.11 15.93
CA LEU A 142 20.97 2.39 14.65
C LEU A 142 22.26 2.52 13.84
N LEU A 143 22.90 3.70 13.83
CA LEU A 143 24.16 3.96 13.13
C LEU A 143 25.33 3.12 13.67
N TYR A 144 25.18 2.54 14.87
CA TYR A 144 26.17 1.60 15.39
C TYR A 144 26.33 0.35 14.51
N THR A 145 25.27 -0.03 13.78
CA THR A 145 25.25 -1.23 12.92
C THR A 145 25.43 -0.92 11.45
N GLY A 146 25.38 0.34 11.02
CA GLY A 146 25.58 0.76 9.64
C GLY A 146 24.75 1.98 9.25
N PRO A 147 24.76 2.35 7.96
CA PRO A 147 23.95 3.44 7.44
C PRO A 147 22.47 3.23 7.68
N ILE A 148 21.75 4.33 7.87
CA ILE A 148 20.30 4.32 8.07
C ILE A 148 19.61 5.17 7.02
N ARG A 149 18.35 4.85 6.76
CA ARG A 149 17.45 5.62 5.88
C ARG A 149 16.38 6.30 6.73
N LEU A 150 16.33 7.64 6.65
CA LEU A 150 15.27 8.43 7.23
C LEU A 150 14.09 8.48 6.26
N LYS A 151 12.89 8.21 6.74
CA LYS A 151 11.66 8.17 5.96
C LYS A 151 10.56 8.94 6.68
N PRO A 152 10.12 10.12 6.21
CA PRO A 152 8.92 10.76 6.76
C PRO A 152 7.70 9.85 6.57
N ILE A 153 6.86 9.71 7.60
CA ILE A 153 5.81 8.68 7.61
C ILE A 153 4.72 8.89 6.55
N HIS A 154 4.43 10.13 6.18
CA HIS A 154 3.43 10.48 5.18
C HIS A 154 3.98 10.56 3.74
N ALA A 155 5.29 10.47 3.56
CA ALA A 155 5.90 10.49 2.24
C ALA A 155 5.67 9.17 1.49
N CYS A 156 5.37 9.27 0.20
CA CYS A 156 5.10 8.14 -0.69
C CYS A 156 6.11 8.09 -1.84
N ALA A 157 6.28 6.93 -2.45
CA ALA A 157 7.10 6.71 -3.64
C ALA A 157 8.58 7.18 -3.48
N GLY A 158 9.16 6.96 -2.30
CA GLY A 158 10.56 7.30 -2.03
C GLY A 158 10.85 8.79 -1.78
N ARG A 159 9.86 9.67 -1.88
CA ARG A 159 10.06 11.11 -1.70
C ARG A 159 10.49 11.45 -0.28
N GLY A 160 11.40 12.44 -0.15
CA GLY A 160 11.86 12.94 1.15
C GLY A 160 12.65 11.91 1.99
N GLN A 161 13.10 10.81 1.38
CA GLN A 161 13.99 9.85 2.04
C GLN A 161 15.44 10.31 1.91
N GLU A 162 16.21 10.13 2.98
CA GLU A 162 17.64 10.46 3.03
C GLU A 162 18.42 9.31 3.64
N VAL A 163 19.55 8.96 3.03
CA VAL A 163 20.50 8.00 3.58
C VAL A 163 21.49 8.76 4.44
N ILE A 164 21.74 8.27 5.64
CA ILE A 164 22.55 8.92 6.68
C ILE A 164 23.64 7.94 7.09
N GLN A 165 24.89 8.37 7.00
CA GLN A 165 26.05 7.54 7.27
C GLN A 165 26.72 7.85 8.61
N SER A 166 26.44 9.03 9.20
CA SER A 166 27.05 9.49 10.43
C SER A 166 26.11 10.32 11.30
N LEU A 167 26.45 10.44 12.59
CA LEU A 167 25.72 11.33 13.49
C LEU A 167 25.88 12.80 13.11
N ASP A 168 27.01 13.19 12.54
CA ASP A 168 27.22 14.57 12.10
C ASP A 168 26.25 14.95 10.98
N GLU A 169 26.04 14.06 9.98
CA GLU A 169 25.02 14.25 8.95
C GLU A 169 23.61 14.30 9.56
N PHE A 170 23.32 13.48 10.55
CA PHE A 170 22.03 13.49 11.22
C PHE A 170 21.82 14.79 12.03
N ASP A 171 22.85 15.29 12.70
CA ASP A 171 22.80 16.57 13.43
C ASP A 171 22.54 17.77 12.47
N GLU A 172 23.02 17.71 11.22
CA GLU A 172 22.67 18.70 10.18
C GLU A 172 21.17 18.65 9.82
N ILE A 173 20.57 17.45 9.77
CA ILE A 173 19.11 17.30 9.55
C ILE A 173 18.33 17.89 10.72
N LEU A 174 18.76 17.61 11.96
CA LEU A 174 18.11 18.15 13.15
C LEU A 174 18.21 19.68 13.27
N ALA A 175 19.21 20.30 12.64
CA ALA A 175 19.38 21.74 12.60
C ALA A 175 18.50 22.45 11.57
N ARG A 176 17.80 21.73 10.70
CA ARG A 176 16.91 22.30 9.68
C ARG A 176 15.69 22.98 10.32
N PRO A 177 15.19 24.09 9.77
CA PRO A 177 14.03 24.78 10.33
C PRO A 177 12.77 23.92 10.47
N GLU A 178 12.55 22.97 9.54
CA GLU A 178 11.42 22.06 9.52
C GLU A 178 11.55 20.83 10.39
N ALA A 179 12.70 20.60 11.01
CA ALA A 179 12.99 19.35 11.73
C ALA A 179 11.96 19.07 12.83
N ASP A 180 11.62 20.09 13.65
CA ASP A 180 10.65 19.88 14.74
C ASP A 180 9.28 19.41 14.24
N ALA A 181 8.78 20.02 13.17
CA ALA A 181 7.52 19.60 12.54
C ALA A 181 7.61 18.19 11.96
N THR A 182 8.66 17.90 11.20
CA THR A 182 8.89 16.58 10.58
C THR A 182 8.94 15.46 11.62
N PHE A 183 9.71 15.64 12.70
CA PHE A 183 9.80 14.62 13.75
C PHE A 183 8.57 14.55 14.64
N THR A 184 7.81 15.63 14.79
CA THR A 184 6.52 15.62 15.51
C THR A 184 5.44 14.88 14.72
N GLU A 185 5.41 15.03 13.40
CA GLU A 185 4.54 14.24 12.54
C GLU A 185 4.93 12.76 12.58
N GLY A 186 6.22 12.48 12.57
CA GLY A 186 6.81 11.16 12.70
C GLY A 186 7.74 10.79 11.55
N VAL A 187 8.82 10.12 11.90
CA VAL A 187 9.77 9.53 10.95
C VAL A 187 10.07 8.09 11.30
N VAL A 188 10.42 7.32 10.30
CA VAL A 188 11.07 6.02 10.47
C VAL A 188 12.56 6.20 10.19
N LEU A 189 13.38 5.71 11.09
CA LEU A 189 14.81 5.47 10.89
C LEU A 189 14.98 3.97 10.71
N GLU A 190 15.50 3.54 9.58
CA GLU A 190 15.55 2.12 9.20
C GLU A 190 16.92 1.81 8.60
N GLN A 191 17.43 0.59 8.82
CA GLN A 191 18.64 0.09 8.18
C GLN A 191 18.61 0.34 6.68
N ASP A 192 19.64 0.95 6.12
CA ASP A 192 19.78 1.10 4.68
C ASP A 192 20.30 -0.18 4.04
N LEU A 193 19.85 -0.45 2.81
CA LEU A 193 20.24 -1.61 2.04
C LEU A 193 20.71 -1.21 0.64
N ASP A 194 21.71 -1.92 0.15
CA ASP A 194 22.15 -1.88 -1.24
C ASP A 194 21.43 -2.93 -2.10
N GLN A 195 21.41 -2.73 -3.41
CA GLN A 195 20.87 -3.66 -4.41
C GLN A 195 19.43 -4.10 -4.09
N VAL A 196 18.60 -3.16 -3.68
CA VAL A 196 17.24 -3.45 -3.21
C VAL A 196 16.34 -3.91 -4.36
N ILE A 197 15.66 -5.04 -4.13
CA ILE A 197 14.49 -5.49 -4.88
C ILE A 197 13.27 -5.29 -3.97
N THR A 198 12.21 -4.68 -4.49
CA THR A 198 10.96 -4.52 -3.76
C THR A 198 9.90 -5.44 -4.31
N HIS A 199 9.45 -6.37 -3.48
CA HIS A 199 8.30 -7.24 -3.77
C HIS A 199 7.00 -6.58 -3.27
N SER A 200 5.95 -6.69 -4.08
CA SER A 200 4.60 -6.34 -3.70
C SER A 200 3.82 -7.62 -3.41
N VAL A 201 3.34 -7.78 -2.20
CA VAL A 201 2.54 -8.93 -1.77
C VAL A 201 1.23 -8.42 -1.21
N GLY A 202 0.11 -9.02 -1.61
CA GLY A 202 -1.17 -8.53 -1.12
C GLY A 202 -2.31 -9.53 -1.21
N GLN A 203 -3.44 -9.10 -0.65
CA GLN A 203 -4.68 -9.85 -0.64
C GLN A 203 -5.87 -8.90 -0.78
N SER A 204 -6.83 -9.28 -1.63
CA SER A 204 -8.07 -8.54 -1.84
C SER A 204 -9.27 -9.42 -1.58
N PHE A 205 -10.22 -8.91 -0.80
CA PHE A 205 -11.52 -9.51 -0.52
C PHE A 205 -12.59 -8.69 -1.25
N ILE A 206 -13.17 -9.25 -2.31
CA ILE A 206 -14.12 -8.56 -3.18
C ILE A 206 -15.35 -9.43 -3.39
N GLY A 207 -16.47 -9.06 -2.78
CA GLY A 207 -17.66 -9.90 -2.75
C GLY A 207 -17.40 -11.22 -2.01
N ASP A 208 -17.57 -12.34 -2.71
CA ASP A 208 -17.28 -13.70 -2.21
C ASP A 208 -15.88 -14.21 -2.63
N LYS A 209 -15.09 -13.38 -3.29
CA LYS A 209 -13.80 -13.73 -3.85
C LYS A 209 -12.65 -13.26 -2.96
N VAL A 210 -11.64 -14.10 -2.86
CA VAL A 210 -10.35 -13.77 -2.25
C VAL A 210 -9.30 -13.91 -3.34
N LEU A 211 -8.49 -12.90 -3.51
CA LEU A 211 -7.34 -12.89 -4.41
C LEU A 211 -6.09 -12.66 -3.58
N SER A 212 -5.06 -13.47 -3.79
CA SER A 212 -3.74 -13.23 -3.22
C SER A 212 -2.72 -13.12 -4.32
N TYR A 213 -1.74 -12.25 -4.15
CA TYR A 213 -0.74 -12.01 -5.16
C TYR A 213 0.66 -11.75 -4.58
N CYS A 214 1.64 -11.99 -5.42
CA CYS A 214 3.01 -11.53 -5.24
C CYS A 214 3.55 -11.03 -6.58
N GLY A 215 4.53 -10.16 -6.53
CA GLY A 215 5.17 -9.64 -7.74
C GLY A 215 6.17 -8.55 -7.44
N ASP A 216 6.72 -7.97 -8.50
CA ASP A 216 7.74 -6.94 -8.40
C ASP A 216 7.21 -5.61 -8.92
N GLN A 217 7.71 -4.54 -8.32
CA GLN A 217 7.51 -3.18 -8.80
C GLN A 217 8.70 -2.76 -9.67
N TYR A 218 8.42 -1.92 -10.65
CA TYR A 218 9.47 -1.30 -11.46
C TYR A 218 9.25 0.19 -11.59
N LEU A 219 10.34 0.90 -11.86
CA LEU A 219 10.35 2.35 -12.02
C LEU A 219 10.29 2.71 -13.51
N THR A 220 9.78 3.89 -13.80
CA THR A 220 9.85 4.57 -15.10
C THR A 220 10.36 5.99 -14.90
N LYS A 221 10.58 6.71 -15.99
CA LYS A 221 10.95 8.12 -15.92
C LYS A 221 9.74 8.99 -16.25
N ASP A 222 9.53 10.02 -15.43
CA ASP A 222 8.57 11.08 -15.73
C ASP A 222 9.11 12.08 -16.79
N ALA A 223 8.38 13.14 -17.03
CA ALA A 223 8.76 14.16 -18.02
C ALA A 223 10.01 14.96 -17.61
N GLU A 224 10.28 15.08 -16.33
CA GLU A 224 11.48 15.70 -15.77
C GLU A 224 12.70 14.76 -15.79
N GLY A 225 12.49 13.46 -16.09
CA GLY A 225 13.52 12.44 -16.11
C GLY A 225 13.76 11.78 -14.74
N GLU A 226 12.94 12.10 -13.75
CA GLU A 226 12.99 11.53 -12.41
C GLU A 226 12.42 10.11 -12.39
N GLU A 227 13.00 9.24 -11.57
CA GLU A 227 12.51 7.88 -11.38
C GLU A 227 11.24 7.89 -10.52
N VAL A 228 10.16 7.37 -11.12
CA VAL A 228 8.85 7.28 -10.50
C VAL A 228 8.28 5.87 -10.69
N TYR A 229 7.21 5.55 -9.97
CA TYR A 229 6.51 4.27 -10.13
C TYR A 229 6.08 4.04 -11.59
N GLY A 230 6.54 2.95 -12.19
CA GLY A 230 6.24 2.55 -13.56
C GLY A 230 5.21 1.43 -13.67
N GLY A 231 5.00 0.67 -12.60
CA GLY A 231 4.05 -0.42 -12.58
C GLY A 231 4.44 -1.59 -11.69
N SER A 232 3.59 -2.62 -11.74
CA SER A 232 3.80 -3.87 -11.00
C SER A 232 3.49 -5.07 -11.89
N ASN A 233 4.31 -6.10 -11.82
CA ASN A 233 4.06 -7.39 -12.44
C ASN A 233 3.61 -8.37 -11.36
N LEU A 234 2.36 -8.79 -11.39
CA LEU A 234 1.76 -9.62 -10.35
C LEU A 234 1.49 -11.03 -10.86
N LEU A 235 1.79 -12.02 -10.04
CA LEU A 235 1.24 -13.36 -10.11
C LEU A 235 0.10 -13.44 -9.10
N VAL A 236 -1.11 -13.68 -9.58
CA VAL A 236 -2.34 -13.64 -8.79
C VAL A 236 -3.01 -15.01 -8.79
N VAL A 237 -3.47 -15.44 -7.61
CA VAL A 237 -4.31 -16.64 -7.45
C VAL A 237 -5.69 -16.26 -6.92
N GLN A 238 -6.70 -17.04 -7.26
CA GLN A 238 -7.97 -17.01 -6.55
C GLN A 238 -7.84 -17.90 -5.30
N GLY A 239 -7.68 -17.29 -4.13
CA GLY A 239 -7.48 -17.98 -2.86
C GLY A 239 -6.62 -17.18 -1.89
N SER A 240 -6.19 -17.86 -0.83
CA SER A 240 -5.38 -17.31 0.27
C SER A 240 -3.89 -17.20 -0.11
N TYR A 241 -3.08 -16.62 0.80
CA TYR A 241 -1.62 -16.71 0.72
C TYR A 241 -1.12 -18.16 0.69
N ASP A 242 -1.79 -19.08 1.38
CA ASP A 242 -1.42 -20.50 1.33
C ASP A 242 -1.65 -21.10 -0.06
N ASP A 243 -2.67 -20.65 -0.79
CA ASP A 243 -2.89 -21.05 -2.18
C ASP A 243 -1.80 -20.47 -3.11
N LEU A 244 -1.38 -19.24 -2.88
CA LEU A 244 -0.26 -18.62 -3.59
C LEU A 244 1.05 -19.39 -3.34
N LEU A 245 1.32 -19.82 -2.11
CA LEU A 245 2.51 -20.61 -1.74
C LEU A 245 2.55 -22.02 -2.33
N LYS A 246 1.45 -22.54 -2.90
CA LYS A 246 1.42 -23.82 -3.63
C LYS A 246 2.00 -23.74 -5.02
N LEU A 247 2.15 -22.52 -5.57
CA LEU A 247 2.77 -22.33 -6.87
C LEU A 247 4.29 -22.58 -6.81
N ASP A 248 4.88 -22.82 -7.98
CA ASP A 248 6.34 -22.86 -8.12
C ASP A 248 6.92 -21.44 -8.05
N LEU A 249 7.41 -21.05 -6.89
CA LEU A 249 7.91 -19.73 -6.57
C LEU A 249 9.37 -19.82 -6.13
N ALA A 250 10.16 -18.81 -6.47
CA ALA A 250 11.51 -18.64 -5.96
C ALA A 250 11.50 -18.47 -4.42
N ASP A 251 12.60 -18.85 -3.75
CA ASP A 251 12.67 -18.86 -2.29
C ASP A 251 12.54 -17.46 -1.69
N ASP A 252 13.11 -16.45 -2.32
CA ASP A 252 13.01 -15.03 -1.95
C ASP A 252 11.54 -14.54 -1.98
N VAL A 253 10.78 -14.89 -3.01
CA VAL A 253 9.35 -14.58 -3.11
C VAL A 253 8.56 -15.29 -2.02
N ARG A 254 8.89 -16.56 -1.71
CA ARG A 254 8.26 -17.29 -0.59
C ARG A 254 8.52 -16.62 0.76
N VAL A 255 9.74 -16.10 0.96
CA VAL A 255 10.09 -15.33 2.16
C VAL A 255 9.24 -14.08 2.25
N ALA A 256 9.13 -13.31 1.16
CA ALA A 256 8.32 -12.09 1.12
C ALA A 256 6.84 -12.35 1.45
N ILE A 257 6.24 -13.43 0.89
CA ILE A 257 4.84 -13.81 1.19
C ILE A 257 4.66 -14.14 2.68
N LYS A 258 5.58 -14.90 3.27
CA LYS A 258 5.51 -15.26 4.70
C LYS A 258 5.68 -14.03 5.61
N GLN A 259 6.54 -13.10 5.23
CA GLN A 259 6.70 -11.83 5.96
C GLN A 259 5.41 -11.00 5.91
N ALA A 260 4.79 -10.88 4.74
CA ALA A 260 3.49 -10.23 4.59
C ALA A 260 2.40 -10.88 5.45
N GLN A 261 2.32 -12.22 5.51
CA GLN A 261 1.36 -12.95 6.34
C GLN A 261 1.51 -12.64 7.83
N VAL A 262 2.76 -12.60 8.34
CA VAL A 262 3.03 -12.26 9.74
C VAL A 262 2.63 -10.82 10.04
N PHE A 263 2.98 -9.89 9.16
CA PHE A 263 2.65 -8.46 9.31
C PHE A 263 1.13 -8.25 9.29
N ASP A 264 0.43 -8.92 8.38
CA ASP A 264 -1.02 -8.87 8.22
C ASP A 264 -1.75 -9.37 9.48
N SER A 265 -1.37 -10.56 9.97
CA SER A 265 -1.94 -11.14 11.18
C SER A 265 -1.68 -10.27 12.42
N ALA A 266 -0.48 -9.65 12.50
CA ALA A 266 -0.15 -8.76 13.60
C ALA A 266 -1.03 -7.50 13.61
N ALA A 267 -1.44 -6.99 12.44
CA ALA A 267 -2.35 -5.85 12.34
C ALA A 267 -3.75 -6.17 12.90
N ASP A 268 -4.30 -7.34 12.53
CA ASP A 268 -5.60 -7.80 13.04
C ASP A 268 -5.57 -8.04 14.57
N GLU A 269 -4.43 -8.49 15.12
CA GLU A 269 -4.28 -8.74 16.56
C GLU A 269 -4.07 -7.44 17.38
N ALA A 270 -3.27 -6.51 16.86
CA ALA A 270 -2.83 -5.34 17.61
C ALA A 270 -3.81 -4.17 17.54
N TYR A 271 -4.64 -4.10 16.49
CA TYR A 271 -5.59 -3.02 16.26
C TYR A 271 -7.02 -3.54 16.20
N PRO A 272 -7.73 -3.67 17.33
CA PRO A 272 -9.01 -4.40 17.41
C PRO A 272 -10.14 -3.86 16.53
N ARG A 273 -10.05 -2.59 16.07
CA ARG A 273 -11.02 -1.98 15.16
C ARG A 273 -10.52 -1.83 13.74
N PHE A 274 -9.32 -2.30 13.46
CA PHE A 274 -8.79 -2.38 12.11
C PHE A 274 -9.59 -3.37 11.28
N TYR A 275 -9.88 -3.00 10.05
CA TYR A 275 -10.31 -3.92 9.01
C TYR A 275 -9.87 -3.42 7.63
N ALA A 276 -9.57 -4.34 6.75
CA ALA A 276 -9.24 -4.03 5.36
C ALA A 276 -9.67 -5.16 4.45
N SER A 277 -10.35 -4.80 3.36
CA SER A 277 -10.68 -5.72 2.27
C SER A 277 -9.66 -5.68 1.14
N ARG A 278 -8.77 -4.69 1.14
CA ARG A 278 -7.59 -4.66 0.28
C ARG A 278 -6.35 -4.42 1.13
N ARG A 279 -5.40 -5.34 1.01
CA ARG A 279 -4.16 -5.36 1.79
C ARG A 279 -2.98 -5.52 0.84
N ASN A 280 -2.02 -4.62 0.91
CA ASN A 280 -0.76 -4.71 0.16
C ASN A 280 0.40 -4.40 1.09
N TYR A 281 1.52 -5.06 0.88
CA TYR A 281 2.75 -4.95 1.65
C TYR A 281 3.91 -4.84 0.68
N ASP A 282 4.77 -3.85 0.88
CA ASP A 282 6.01 -3.68 0.14
C ASP A 282 7.14 -4.27 0.98
N ILE A 283 7.82 -5.27 0.43
CA ILE A 283 8.90 -6.01 1.08
C ILE A 283 10.20 -5.75 0.37
N ALA A 284 11.17 -5.16 1.07
CA ALA A 284 12.52 -5.02 0.54
C ALA A 284 13.34 -6.29 0.77
N GLN A 285 14.16 -6.60 -0.23
CA GLN A 285 15.26 -7.55 -0.11
C GLN A 285 16.52 -6.89 -0.67
N GLY A 286 17.63 -6.98 0.06
CA GLY A 286 18.86 -6.32 -0.33
C GLY A 286 20.05 -6.76 0.52
N ILE A 287 21.13 -6.03 0.43
CA ILE A 287 22.41 -6.34 1.11
C ILE A 287 22.70 -5.22 2.10
N ASP A 288 22.98 -5.58 3.35
CA ASP A 288 23.40 -4.61 4.36
C ASP A 288 24.88 -4.23 4.22
N SER A 289 25.34 -3.27 5.03
CA SER A 289 26.72 -2.80 5.03
C SER A 289 27.77 -3.87 5.39
N ASP A 290 27.35 -4.98 5.99
CA ASP A 290 28.21 -6.15 6.27
C ASP A 290 28.22 -7.16 5.12
N GLY A 291 27.51 -6.92 4.02
CA GLY A 291 27.38 -7.83 2.88
C GLY A 291 26.40 -8.98 3.12
N LYS A 292 25.51 -8.89 4.12
CA LYS A 292 24.53 -9.92 4.45
C LYS A 292 23.20 -9.63 3.76
N GLN A 293 22.57 -10.67 3.28
CA GLN A 293 21.20 -10.60 2.74
C GLN A 293 20.22 -10.26 3.87
N ARG A 294 19.37 -9.27 3.61
CA ARG A 294 18.29 -8.82 4.48
C ARG A 294 16.97 -8.83 3.73
N SER A 295 15.89 -9.04 4.47
CA SER A 295 14.54 -8.96 3.94
C SER A 295 13.60 -8.44 5.02
N GLY A 296 12.69 -7.54 4.67
CA GLY A 296 11.72 -7.01 5.62
C GLY A 296 10.60 -6.22 4.96
N VAL A 297 9.43 -6.22 5.61
CA VAL A 297 8.29 -5.38 5.23
C VAL A 297 8.64 -3.92 5.51
N LEU A 298 8.59 -3.09 4.48
CA LEU A 298 8.83 -1.65 4.58
C LEU A 298 7.59 -0.90 5.06
N GLU A 299 6.46 -1.19 4.41
CA GLU A 299 5.20 -0.52 4.70
C GLU A 299 4.00 -1.35 4.22
N GLN A 300 2.85 -1.06 4.77
CA GLN A 300 1.54 -1.53 4.32
C GLN A 300 0.83 -0.47 3.50
N SER A 301 -0.07 -0.92 2.64
CA SER A 301 -1.01 -0.08 1.92
C SER A 301 -2.40 -0.73 1.92
N TRP A 302 -3.29 -0.20 2.75
CA TRP A 302 -4.69 -0.64 2.86
C TRP A 302 -5.62 0.30 2.09
N ARG A 303 -5.15 0.78 0.97
CA ARG A 303 -5.83 1.71 0.06
C ARG A 303 -5.58 1.34 -1.39
N MET A 304 -6.29 1.96 -2.29
CA MET A 304 -5.94 1.86 -3.70
C MET A 304 -4.50 2.35 -3.95
N GLY A 305 -3.81 1.66 -4.83
CA GLY A 305 -2.43 1.97 -5.21
C GLY A 305 -2.14 1.51 -6.64
N GLY A 306 -0.87 1.53 -7.04
CA GLY A 306 -0.45 1.20 -8.39
C GLY A 306 -0.85 -0.21 -8.86
N ALA A 307 -0.85 -1.18 -7.95
CA ALA A 307 -1.26 -2.56 -8.23
C ALA A 307 -2.78 -2.76 -8.39
N SER A 308 -3.62 -1.80 -7.98
CA SER A 308 -5.07 -1.97 -7.90
C SER A 308 -5.75 -2.29 -9.23
N SER A 309 -5.26 -1.73 -10.32
CA SER A 309 -5.79 -2.04 -11.65
C SER A 309 -5.51 -3.50 -12.07
N ALA A 310 -4.33 -4.02 -11.71
CA ALA A 310 -3.98 -5.41 -11.95
C ALA A 310 -4.86 -6.37 -11.10
N GLU A 311 -5.15 -6.00 -9.85
CA GLU A 311 -6.05 -6.78 -8.98
C GLU A 311 -7.46 -6.89 -9.57
N VAL A 312 -8.01 -5.78 -10.09
CA VAL A 312 -9.35 -5.77 -10.72
C VAL A 312 -9.36 -6.57 -12.04
N ALA A 313 -8.30 -6.48 -12.84
CA ALA A 313 -8.17 -7.27 -14.07
C ALA A 313 -8.07 -8.77 -13.78
N ALA A 314 -7.31 -9.17 -12.75
CA ALA A 314 -7.25 -10.55 -12.29
C ALA A 314 -8.63 -11.06 -11.84
N LEU A 315 -9.35 -10.26 -11.04
CA LEU A 315 -10.72 -10.60 -10.64
C LEU A 315 -11.63 -10.83 -11.83
N GLN A 316 -11.60 -9.94 -12.84
CA GLN A 316 -12.37 -10.09 -14.07
C GLN A 316 -12.04 -11.40 -14.78
N SER A 317 -10.77 -11.76 -14.85
CA SER A 317 -10.32 -12.99 -15.50
C SER A 317 -10.83 -14.24 -14.78
N PHE A 318 -10.76 -14.27 -13.44
CA PHE A 318 -11.31 -15.38 -12.64
C PHE A 318 -12.83 -15.47 -12.68
N VAL A 319 -13.54 -14.36 -12.86
CA VAL A 319 -15.00 -14.37 -13.06
C VAL A 319 -15.36 -14.91 -14.44
N ASN A 320 -14.58 -14.56 -15.47
CA ASN A 320 -14.78 -15.03 -16.83
C ASN A 320 -14.43 -16.52 -17.01
N ASP A 321 -13.42 -16.99 -16.28
CA ASP A 321 -13.00 -18.40 -16.27
C ASP A 321 -12.83 -18.90 -14.81
N PRO A 322 -13.90 -19.48 -14.24
CA PRO A 322 -13.85 -20.02 -12.88
C PRO A 322 -12.90 -21.23 -12.70
N GLY A 323 -12.44 -21.83 -13.79
CA GLY A 323 -11.45 -22.90 -13.77
C GLY A 323 -10.01 -22.43 -13.66
N MET A 324 -9.77 -21.15 -13.89
CA MET A 324 -8.45 -20.54 -13.83
C MET A 324 -7.95 -20.50 -12.38
N ARG A 325 -6.73 -20.99 -12.14
CA ARG A 325 -6.13 -21.05 -10.80
C ARG A 325 -5.20 -19.89 -10.51
N ALA A 326 -4.44 -19.46 -11.51
CA ALA A 326 -3.47 -18.38 -11.41
C ALA A 326 -3.38 -17.61 -12.73
N ILE A 327 -2.94 -16.36 -12.66
CA ILE A 327 -2.81 -15.47 -13.80
C ILE A 327 -1.67 -14.46 -13.56
N ARG A 328 -0.96 -14.07 -14.62
CA ARG A 328 -0.01 -12.95 -14.58
C ARG A 328 -0.70 -11.68 -15.06
N VAL A 329 -0.58 -10.63 -14.28
CA VAL A 329 -1.19 -9.33 -14.62
C VAL A 329 -0.18 -8.22 -14.33
N SER A 330 0.00 -7.33 -15.30
CA SER A 330 0.87 -6.18 -15.14
C SER A 330 0.06 -4.89 -15.18
N SER A 331 0.20 -4.04 -14.17
CA SER A 331 -0.15 -2.63 -14.25
C SER A 331 1.02 -1.85 -14.81
N VAL A 332 0.75 -0.93 -15.72
CA VAL A 332 1.77 -0.11 -16.38
C VAL A 332 1.38 1.35 -16.29
N GLU A 333 2.33 2.19 -15.85
CA GLU A 333 2.25 3.65 -15.91
C GLU A 333 3.40 4.16 -16.77
N THR A 334 3.09 4.98 -17.78
CA THR A 334 4.09 5.57 -18.68
C THR A 334 3.74 7.02 -19.00
N TYR A 335 4.76 7.84 -19.09
CA TYR A 335 4.64 9.27 -19.42
C TYR A 335 4.81 9.54 -20.92
N ILE A 336 4.79 8.47 -21.73
CA ILE A 336 4.89 8.53 -23.18
C ILE A 336 3.50 8.25 -23.77
N ASP A 337 3.01 9.15 -24.65
CA ASP A 337 1.80 8.90 -25.43
C ASP A 337 2.10 7.90 -26.54
N GLN A 338 1.63 6.67 -26.38
CA GLN A 338 1.87 5.56 -27.29
C GLN A 338 0.60 4.75 -27.51
N PRO A 339 0.50 4.03 -28.63
CA PRO A 339 -0.56 3.04 -28.83
C PRO A 339 -0.52 1.97 -27.74
N LEU A 340 -1.70 1.53 -27.32
CA LEU A 340 -1.80 0.41 -26.36
C LEU A 340 -1.28 -0.88 -27.01
N PRO A 341 -0.62 -1.75 -26.25
CA PRO A 341 -0.37 -3.11 -26.64
C PRO A 341 -1.67 -3.83 -27.00
N THR A 342 -1.59 -4.84 -27.88
CA THR A 342 -2.75 -5.68 -28.18
C THR A 342 -3.29 -6.30 -26.90
N ASP A 343 -4.63 -6.29 -26.74
CA ASP A 343 -5.33 -6.82 -25.55
C ASP A 343 -5.09 -6.08 -24.23
N ALA A 344 -4.37 -4.95 -24.24
CA ALA A 344 -4.24 -4.11 -23.06
C ALA A 344 -5.54 -3.37 -22.75
N ILE A 345 -5.85 -3.23 -21.46
CA ILE A 345 -7.02 -2.52 -20.96
C ILE A 345 -6.57 -1.14 -20.49
N GLU A 346 -7.03 -0.09 -21.15
CA GLU A 346 -6.77 1.29 -20.73
C GLU A 346 -7.53 1.61 -19.45
N VAL A 347 -6.80 2.15 -18.46
CA VAL A 347 -7.37 2.58 -17.18
C VAL A 347 -7.45 4.10 -17.10
N TYR A 348 -6.41 4.77 -17.61
CA TYR A 348 -6.35 6.23 -17.65
C TYR A 348 -5.49 6.70 -18.83
N ARG A 349 -5.90 7.78 -19.48
CA ARG A 349 -5.10 8.51 -20.48
C ARG A 349 -5.38 10.00 -20.33
N GLY A 350 -4.37 10.78 -20.03
CA GLY A 350 -4.53 12.21 -19.88
C GLY A 350 -3.36 12.88 -19.15
N PRO A 351 -3.54 14.11 -18.63
CA PRO A 351 -2.48 14.82 -17.93
C PRO A 351 -2.17 14.17 -16.57
N ALA A 352 -0.89 14.11 -16.18
CA ALA A 352 -0.43 13.68 -14.87
C ALA A 352 -0.78 14.73 -13.79
N GLN A 353 0.11 15.65 -13.49
CA GLN A 353 -0.17 16.71 -12.50
C GLN A 353 -0.24 18.11 -13.06
N SER A 354 0.41 18.48 -14.13
CA SER A 354 0.38 19.85 -14.69
C SER A 354 0.15 19.86 -16.18
N SER A 355 1.17 19.59 -16.96
CA SER A 355 1.14 19.53 -18.41
C SER A 355 1.55 18.19 -18.96
N ASP A 356 2.02 17.30 -18.10
CA ASP A 356 2.62 16.04 -18.50
C ASP A 356 1.58 14.99 -18.82
N PHE A 357 1.91 14.17 -19.79
CA PHE A 357 1.06 13.06 -20.22
C PHE A 357 1.27 11.84 -19.30
N LEU A 358 0.19 11.14 -18.98
CA LEU A 358 0.23 9.86 -18.25
C LEU A 358 -0.75 8.88 -18.89
N LEU A 359 -0.25 7.70 -19.21
CA LEU A 359 -1.02 6.56 -19.66
C LEU A 359 -0.92 5.44 -18.63
N LYS A 360 -2.07 4.95 -18.16
CA LYS A 360 -2.17 3.77 -17.29
C LYS A 360 -2.97 2.69 -17.99
N TYR A 361 -2.41 1.49 -18.02
CA TYR A 361 -3.09 0.34 -18.60
C TYR A 361 -2.71 -0.96 -17.90
N VAL A 362 -3.43 -2.02 -18.19
CA VAL A 362 -3.21 -3.36 -17.65
C VAL A 362 -3.05 -4.34 -18.80
N THR A 363 -2.12 -5.27 -18.67
CA THR A 363 -1.99 -6.45 -19.53
C THR A 363 -2.23 -7.72 -18.73
N VAL A 364 -2.82 -8.72 -19.38
CA VAL A 364 -3.16 -10.01 -18.77
C VAL A 364 -2.51 -11.12 -19.57
N GLN A 365 -1.86 -12.08 -18.90
CA GLN A 365 -1.21 -13.22 -19.52
C GLN A 365 -1.55 -14.50 -18.75
N SER A 366 -1.75 -15.62 -19.47
CA SER A 366 -1.93 -16.91 -18.82
C SER A 366 -0.73 -17.26 -17.93
N TYR A 367 -0.99 -18.00 -16.87
CA TYR A 367 0.06 -18.64 -16.06
C TYR A 367 0.09 -20.13 -16.43
N ASP A 368 1.11 -20.51 -17.17
CA ASP A 368 1.35 -21.90 -17.60
C ASP A 368 2.38 -22.54 -16.64
N GLY A 369 2.02 -22.65 -15.34
CA GLY A 369 2.84 -23.06 -14.21
C GLY A 369 3.85 -24.18 -14.39
#